data_d3dd2fd0a8f06cc01b8b36b8e3801bdf
#
_entry.id   d3dd2fd0a8f06cc01b8b36b8e3801bdf
#
_cell.length_a   1.000
_cell.length_b   1.000
_cell.length_c   1.000
_cell.angle_alpha   90.00
_cell.angle_beta   90.00
_cell.angle_gamma   90.00
#
_symmetry.space_group_name_H-M   'P 1'
#
loop_
_entity.id
_entity.type
_entity.pdbx_description
1 polymer ?
#
loop_
_entity_poly.entity_id
_entity_poly.type
_entity_poly.pdbx_seq_one_letter_code
_entity_poly.pdbx_strand_id
1 'polypeptide(L)' 'MSDLVEAARFNRPIEAELCRMFLESHGVGAVVFDTQSYIYAEGALVGVRVMVLDEDLDEARRVLRDYKP' A
#
# COMPACT_ATOMS: atom_id res chain seq x y z
N MET A 1 5.75 -7.06 -18.28
CA MET A 1 5.03 -7.65 -17.19
C MET A 1 5.06 -6.76 -16.00
N SER A 2 3.93 -6.56 -15.36
CA SER A 2 3.87 -5.63 -14.26
C SER A 2 4.08 -6.36 -12.95
N ASP A 3 4.87 -5.78 -12.08
CA ASP A 3 5.09 -6.30 -10.74
C ASP A 3 4.37 -5.41 -9.74
N LEU A 4 4.09 -5.96 -8.58
CA LEU A 4 3.54 -5.17 -7.51
C LEU A 4 4.68 -4.50 -6.76
N VAL A 5 4.51 -3.22 -6.50
CA VAL A 5 5.51 -2.44 -5.77
C VAL A 5 4.80 -1.69 -4.65
N GLU A 6 5.55 -1.33 -3.64
CA GLU A 6 4.98 -0.66 -2.48
C GLU A 6 4.72 0.81 -2.78
N ALA A 7 3.48 1.25 -2.55
CA ALA A 7 3.12 2.65 -2.71
C ALA A 7 3.04 3.35 -1.37
N ALA A 8 2.68 2.63 -0.31
CA ALA A 8 2.56 3.21 1.02
C ALA A 8 2.66 2.11 2.06
N ARG A 9 2.97 2.50 3.29
CA ARG A 9 3.10 1.56 4.39
C ARG A 9 2.51 2.18 5.63
N PHE A 10 1.83 1.35 6.41
CA PHE A 10 1.17 1.81 7.62
C PHE A 10 1.42 0.82 8.75
N ASN A 11 1.14 1.23 9.95
CA ASN A 11 1.29 0.38 11.12
C ASN A 11 0.05 -0.46 11.39
N ARG A 12 -1.09 -0.07 10.88
CA ARG A 12 -2.34 -0.75 11.17
C ARG A 12 -3.05 -1.15 9.88
N PRO A 13 -3.67 -2.32 9.87
CA PRO A 13 -4.38 -2.74 8.67
C PRO A 13 -5.49 -1.80 8.24
N ILE A 14 -6.17 -1.18 9.20
CA ILE A 14 -7.27 -0.28 8.84
C ILE A 14 -6.76 0.95 8.09
N GLU A 15 -5.58 1.42 8.47
CA GLU A 15 -5.00 2.57 7.78
C GLU A 15 -4.65 2.22 6.34
N ALA A 16 -4.10 1.02 6.14
CA ALA A 16 -3.74 0.59 4.80
C ALA A 16 -4.99 0.38 3.95
N GLU A 17 -6.04 -0.16 4.55
CA GLU A 17 -7.27 -0.38 3.82
C GLU A 17 -7.90 0.92 3.37
N LEU A 18 -7.89 1.92 4.24
CA LEU A 18 -8.43 3.23 3.88
C LEU A 18 -7.62 3.85 2.74
N CYS A 19 -6.31 3.69 2.79
CA CYS A 19 -5.46 4.17 1.73
C CYS A 19 -5.76 3.46 0.41
N ARG A 20 -5.93 2.14 0.46
CA ARG A 20 -6.28 1.38 -0.72
C ARG A 20 -7.57 1.87 -1.34
N MET A 21 -8.58 2.11 -0.49
CA MET A 21 -9.87 2.58 -0.96
C MET A 21 -9.75 3.97 -1.60
N PHE A 22 -8.90 4.80 -1.02
CA PHE A 22 -8.69 6.13 -1.57
C PHE A 22 -8.05 6.03 -2.96
N LEU A 23 -7.06 5.16 -3.11
CA LEU A 23 -6.43 4.96 -4.41
C LEU A 23 -7.44 4.46 -5.42
N GLU A 24 -8.27 3.49 -5.02
CA GLU A 24 -9.26 2.95 -5.95
C GLU A 24 -10.30 3.98 -6.35
N SER A 25 -10.63 4.87 -5.45
CA SER A 25 -11.58 5.93 -5.79
C SER A 25 -11.02 6.89 -6.82
N HIS A 26 -9.70 6.87 -7.00
CA HIS A 26 -9.04 7.69 -8.00
C HIS A 26 -8.60 6.86 -9.21
N GLY A 27 -9.08 5.65 -9.31
CA GLY A 27 -8.80 4.83 -10.48
C GLY A 27 -7.52 4.02 -10.44
N VAL A 28 -6.89 3.95 -9.27
CA VAL A 28 -5.64 3.20 -9.14
C VAL A 28 -5.93 1.92 -8.37
N GLY A 29 -5.73 0.77 -9.00
CA GLY A 29 -5.93 -0.51 -8.33
C GLY A 29 -4.83 -0.75 -7.31
N ALA A 30 -5.19 -1.26 -6.14
CA ALA A 30 -4.24 -1.49 -5.08
C ALA A 30 -4.64 -2.71 -4.28
N VAL A 31 -3.64 -3.34 -3.65
CA VAL A 31 -3.89 -4.46 -2.76
C VAL A 31 -3.11 -4.23 -1.47
N VAL A 32 -3.59 -4.82 -0.40
CA VAL A 32 -2.96 -4.67 0.90
C VAL A 32 -2.26 -5.97 1.26
N PHE A 33 -0.98 -5.87 1.61
CA PHE A 33 -0.21 -6.99 2.10
C PHE A 33 0.05 -6.74 3.57
N ASP A 34 -0.51 -7.61 4.41
CA ASP A 34 -0.35 -7.47 5.84
C ASP A 34 0.66 -8.52 6.30
N THR A 35 1.83 -8.07 6.71
CA THR A 35 2.88 -8.96 7.10
C THR A 35 2.88 -9.28 8.57
N GLN A 36 1.92 -8.81 9.30
CA GLN A 36 1.86 -9.09 10.73
C GLN A 36 1.70 -10.57 11.03
N SER A 37 1.19 -11.31 10.07
CA SER A 37 1.04 -12.73 10.25
C SER A 37 2.38 -13.47 10.22
N TYR A 38 3.42 -12.81 9.77
CA TYR A 38 4.72 -13.46 9.66
C TYR A 38 5.64 -12.91 10.68
N ILE A 39 5.23 -13.09 11.86
CA ILE A 39 5.81 -12.38 12.87
C ILE A 39 7.19 -12.65 13.18
N TYR A 40 7.72 -13.77 12.87
CA TYR A 40 9.02 -14.01 13.28
C TYR A 40 10.05 -13.58 12.36
N ALA A 41 9.75 -12.81 11.49
CA ALA A 41 10.78 -12.32 10.67
C ALA A 41 11.56 -11.33 11.44
N GLU A 42 12.40 -11.76 12.28
CA GLU A 42 13.07 -10.90 13.13
C GLU A 42 13.75 -9.81 12.41
N GLY A 43 13.70 -8.66 12.86
CA GLY A 43 14.31 -7.52 12.28
C GLY A 43 13.63 -7.08 11.04
N ALA A 44 12.74 -7.87 10.55
CA ALA A 44 12.10 -7.51 9.34
C ALA A 44 11.14 -6.42 9.60
N LEU A 45 10.84 -5.69 8.59
CA LEU A 45 9.91 -4.64 8.71
C LEU A 45 8.57 -5.20 8.97
N VAL A 46 7.97 -4.72 10.01
CA VAL A 46 6.64 -5.09 10.32
C VAL A 46 5.79 -3.98 9.81
N GLY A 47 4.68 -4.29 9.22
CA GLY A 47 3.81 -3.26 8.72
C GLY A 47 2.87 -3.78 7.68
N VAL A 48 1.93 -2.94 7.33
CA VAL A 48 0.93 -3.27 6.34
C VAL A 48 1.23 -2.43 5.12
N ARG A 49 1.44 -3.07 4.00
CA ARG A 49 1.86 -2.37 2.79
C ARG A 49 0.71 -2.29 1.79
N VAL A 50 0.60 -1.14 1.16
CA VAL A 50 -0.33 -0.96 0.06
C VAL A 50 0.48 -1.06 -1.21
N MET A 51 0.15 -2.02 -2.06
CA MET A 51 0.92 -2.32 -3.26
C MET A 51 0.11 -1.98 -4.48
N VAL A 52 0.79 -1.48 -5.49
CA VAL A 52 0.17 -1.18 -6.78
C VAL A 52 1.06 -1.78 -7.86
N LEU A 53 0.55 -1.85 -9.07
CA LEU A 53 1.39 -2.27 -10.19
C LEU A 53 2.45 -1.22 -10.43
N ASP A 54 3.63 -1.65 -10.84
CA ASP A 54 4.74 -0.72 -11.02
C ASP A 54 4.40 0.35 -12.05
N GLU A 55 3.61 0.00 -13.05
CA GLU A 55 3.22 0.97 -14.07
C GLU A 55 2.27 2.03 -13.51
N ASP A 56 1.65 1.76 -12.36
CA ASP A 56 0.73 2.71 -11.73
C ASP A 56 1.39 3.49 -10.59
N LEU A 57 2.65 3.23 -10.32
CA LEU A 57 3.28 3.80 -9.14
C LEU A 57 3.32 5.32 -9.18
N ASP A 58 3.64 5.90 -10.34
CA ASP A 58 3.71 7.36 -10.43
C ASP A 58 2.35 7.99 -10.20
N GLU A 59 1.31 7.37 -10.73
CA GLU A 59 -0.03 7.88 -10.53
C GLU A 59 -0.44 7.72 -9.07
N ALA A 60 -0.10 6.58 -8.47
CA ALA A 60 -0.40 6.35 -7.07
C ALA A 60 0.28 7.40 -6.20
N ARG A 61 1.52 7.72 -6.49
CA ARG A 61 2.23 8.74 -5.72
C ARG A 61 1.58 10.09 -5.85
N ARG A 62 1.10 10.41 -7.06
CA ARG A 62 0.43 11.68 -7.29
C ARG A 62 -0.86 11.76 -6.49
N VAL A 63 -1.64 10.68 -6.50
CA VAL A 63 -2.88 10.64 -5.76
C VAL A 63 -2.63 10.74 -4.26
N LEU A 64 -1.61 10.03 -3.78
CA LEU A 64 -1.34 10.00 -2.34
C LEU A 64 -0.73 11.29 -1.81
N ARG A 65 -0.28 12.16 -2.70
CA ARG A 65 0.26 13.43 -2.27
C ARG A 65 -0.77 14.24 -1.49
N ASP A 66 -2.04 14.10 -1.86
CA ASP A 66 -3.12 14.82 -1.20
C ASP A 66 -3.82 13.98 -0.13
N TYR A 67 -3.36 12.77 0.09
CA TYR A 67 -4.02 11.89 1.03
C TYR A 67 -3.62 12.22 2.45
N LYS A 68 -4.61 12.43 3.31
CA LYS A 68 -4.39 12.66 4.72
C LYS A 68 -5.29 11.74 5.49
N PRO A 69 -4.73 10.80 6.19
CA PRO A 69 -5.52 9.85 6.96
C PRO A 69 -6.18 10.51 8.15
#